data_ef5a7f0e8b731739f917920ea56ef91d
#
_entry.id   ef5a7f0e8b731739f917920ea56ef91d
#
_cell.length_a   1.000
_cell.length_b   1.000
_cell.length_c   1.000
_cell.angle_alpha   90.00
_cell.angle_beta   90.00
_cell.angle_gamma   90.00
#
_symmetry.space_group_name_H-M   'P 1'
#
loop_
_entity.id
_entity.type
_entity.pdbx_description
1 polymer ?
#
loop_
_entity_poly.entity_id
_entity_poly.type
_entity_poly.pdbx_seq_one_letter_code
_entity_poly.pdbx_strand_id
1 'polypeptide(L)'
;MSASRTKLTGRAESGGYFRQPHAVMESPNYRALSAHAVKLLSDLGLQFRGANNGDLSAAWKIMQPRGWRSRDTLGRALAELLHFGLIEKTRQGGLNHCSLYALTWQAIDECGGKLDVSATRVASGLWKNPQPPMPKRQRKNTTPNTTGVSHRHGGRVRSTRPACQ
;
A
#
# COMPACT_ATOMS: atom_id res chain seq x y z
N MET A 1 13.16 -39.66 -14.73
CA MET A 1 12.97 -38.24 -14.43
C MET A 1 11.90 -37.70 -15.37
N SER A 2 10.71 -37.37 -14.85
CA SER A 2 9.61 -36.85 -15.68
C SER A 2 9.89 -35.40 -15.99
N ALA A 3 10.05 -35.03 -17.26
CA ALA A 3 10.16 -33.66 -17.69
C ALA A 3 8.87 -32.93 -17.31
N SER A 4 9.00 -31.77 -16.66
CA SER A 4 7.86 -30.95 -16.27
C SER A 4 6.99 -30.69 -17.50
N ARG A 5 5.67 -30.94 -17.37
CA ARG A 5 4.67 -30.73 -18.44
C ARG A 5 4.73 -29.30 -19.04
N THR A 6 5.16 -28.35 -18.26
CA THR A 6 5.36 -26.94 -18.64
C THR A 6 6.47 -26.75 -19.69
N LYS A 7 7.57 -27.54 -19.59
CA LYS A 7 8.66 -27.55 -20.60
C LYS A 7 8.23 -28.09 -21.96
N LEU A 8 7.28 -29.03 -21.96
CA LEU A 8 6.80 -29.69 -23.18
C LEU A 8 5.74 -28.87 -23.92
N THR A 9 4.97 -28.04 -23.24
CA THR A 9 3.83 -27.33 -23.85
C THR A 9 4.10 -25.84 -24.09
N GLY A 10 5.19 -25.27 -23.55
CA GLY A 10 5.50 -23.84 -23.68
C GLY A 10 4.42 -22.88 -23.15
N ARG A 11 3.48 -23.40 -22.33
CA ARG A 11 2.30 -22.64 -21.88
C ARG A 11 2.52 -21.78 -20.65
N ALA A 12 3.70 -21.81 -20.06
CA ALA A 12 4.00 -21.00 -18.89
C ALA A 12 5.39 -20.39 -19.02
N GLU A 13 5.50 -19.14 -18.61
CA GLU A 13 6.77 -18.44 -18.49
C GLU A 13 7.67 -19.14 -17.47
N SER A 14 8.99 -19.08 -17.72
CA SER A 14 9.99 -19.49 -16.75
C SER A 14 10.10 -18.46 -15.64
N GLY A 15 10.11 -18.89 -14.38
CA GLY A 15 10.26 -17.99 -13.24
C GLY A 15 9.35 -18.34 -12.06
N GLY A 16 9.42 -17.52 -11.03
CA GLY A 16 8.55 -17.63 -9.86
C GLY A 16 7.14 -17.13 -10.15
N TYR A 17 6.18 -17.63 -9.40
CA TYR A 17 4.80 -17.13 -9.46
C TYR A 17 4.24 -16.95 -8.04
N PHE A 18 3.37 -15.96 -7.92
CA PHE A 18 2.62 -15.71 -6.71
C PHE A 18 1.30 -16.48 -6.77
N ARG A 19 1.06 -17.37 -5.80
CA ARG A 19 -0.18 -18.15 -5.70
C ARG A 19 -1.21 -17.37 -4.89
N GLN A 20 -2.28 -16.96 -5.54
CA GLN A 20 -3.46 -16.42 -4.89
C GLN A 20 -4.61 -17.43 -5.09
N PRO A 21 -5.18 -18.00 -4.00
CA PRO A 21 -6.27 -18.97 -4.11
C PRO A 21 -7.53 -18.32 -4.73
N HIS A 22 -8.24 -19.05 -5.58
CA HIS A 22 -9.51 -18.59 -6.15
C HIS A 22 -10.51 -18.21 -5.04
N ALA A 23 -10.58 -19.00 -3.96
CA ALA A 23 -11.46 -18.70 -2.82
C ALA A 23 -11.20 -17.32 -2.20
N VAL A 24 -9.93 -16.85 -2.18
CA VAL A 24 -9.60 -15.49 -1.72
C VAL A 24 -10.17 -14.45 -2.69
N MET A 25 -9.95 -14.64 -4.00
CA MET A 25 -10.43 -13.72 -5.04
C MET A 25 -11.96 -13.66 -5.15
N GLU A 26 -12.63 -14.77 -4.85
CA GLU A 26 -14.09 -14.86 -4.85
C GLU A 26 -14.72 -14.32 -3.56
N SER A 27 -13.93 -14.07 -2.52
CA SER A 27 -14.45 -13.57 -1.24
C SER A 27 -15.08 -12.18 -1.38
N PRO A 28 -16.12 -11.87 -0.56
CA PRO A 28 -16.72 -10.54 -0.52
C PRO A 28 -15.69 -9.45 -0.20
N ASN A 29 -14.74 -9.74 0.68
CA ASN A 29 -13.69 -8.81 1.08
C ASN A 29 -12.77 -8.44 -0.08
N TYR A 30 -12.36 -9.41 -0.89
CA TYR A 30 -11.54 -9.14 -2.07
C TYR A 30 -12.30 -8.35 -3.15
N ARG A 31 -13.57 -8.70 -3.39
CA ARG A 31 -14.43 -8.00 -4.37
C ARG A 31 -14.70 -6.54 -4.00
N ALA A 32 -14.61 -6.21 -2.72
CA ALA A 32 -14.80 -4.83 -2.23
C ALA A 32 -13.54 -3.96 -2.39
N LEU A 33 -12.39 -4.53 -2.76
CA LEU A 33 -11.14 -3.80 -2.89
C LEU A 33 -11.15 -2.78 -4.04
N SER A 34 -10.49 -1.66 -3.80
CA SER A 34 -10.13 -0.73 -4.88
C SER A 34 -9.01 -1.31 -5.76
N ALA A 35 -8.90 -0.82 -7.00
CA ALA A 35 -7.81 -1.21 -7.90
C ALA A 35 -6.41 -0.95 -7.31
N HIS A 36 -6.25 0.09 -6.49
CA HIS A 36 -4.99 0.37 -5.80
C HIS A 36 -4.69 -0.67 -4.73
N ALA A 37 -5.69 -1.13 -3.99
CA ALA A 37 -5.51 -2.19 -3.00
C ALA A 37 -5.14 -3.52 -3.66
N VAL A 38 -5.78 -3.88 -4.78
CA VAL A 38 -5.42 -5.07 -5.57
C VAL A 38 -3.99 -4.97 -6.10
N LYS A 39 -3.59 -3.80 -6.62
CA LYS A 39 -2.20 -3.57 -7.04
C LYS A 39 -1.22 -3.74 -5.88
N LEU A 40 -1.53 -3.18 -4.69
CA LEU A 40 -0.67 -3.31 -3.52
C LEU A 40 -0.55 -4.77 -3.08
N LEU A 41 -1.65 -5.52 -3.11
CA LEU A 41 -1.65 -6.94 -2.77
C LEU A 41 -0.72 -7.74 -3.71
N SER A 42 -0.74 -7.45 -5.01
CA SER A 42 0.17 -8.04 -5.99
C SER A 42 1.63 -7.63 -5.74
N ASP A 43 1.90 -6.36 -5.40
CA ASP A 43 3.24 -5.87 -5.08
C ASP A 43 3.81 -6.49 -3.79
N LEU A 44 2.96 -6.79 -2.79
CA LEU A 44 3.33 -7.54 -1.59
C LEU A 44 3.54 -9.01 -1.92
N GLY A 45 2.63 -9.62 -2.70
CA GLY A 45 2.75 -11.00 -3.15
C GLY A 45 4.05 -11.29 -3.91
N LEU A 46 4.53 -10.31 -4.68
CA LEU A 46 5.81 -10.42 -5.40
C LEU A 46 7.03 -10.48 -4.44
N GLN A 47 6.90 -10.00 -3.20
CA GLN A 47 7.95 -10.12 -2.18
C GLN A 47 7.95 -11.49 -1.50
N PHE A 48 6.82 -12.22 -1.58
CA PHE A 48 6.70 -13.54 -0.99
C PHE A 48 7.51 -14.58 -1.76
N ARG A 49 8.37 -15.31 -1.06
CA ARG A 49 9.30 -16.30 -1.63
C ARG A 49 9.09 -17.71 -1.08
N GLY A 50 7.95 -17.97 -0.45
CA GLY A 50 7.58 -19.30 0.07
C GLY A 50 7.89 -19.54 1.55
N ALA A 51 8.80 -18.77 2.18
CA ALA A 51 9.19 -18.93 3.58
C ALA A 51 9.45 -17.59 4.28
N ASN A 52 8.80 -16.54 3.83
CA ASN A 52 8.94 -15.18 4.37
C ASN A 52 7.60 -14.46 4.54
N ASN A 53 6.52 -15.22 4.76
CA ASN A 53 5.23 -14.62 5.07
C ASN A 53 5.29 -13.98 6.46
N GLY A 54 5.23 -12.67 6.51
CA GLY A 54 5.47 -11.87 7.70
C GLY A 54 6.53 -10.80 7.49
N ASP A 55 7.47 -10.99 6.57
CA ASP A 55 8.53 -10.02 6.22
C ASP A 55 8.20 -9.24 4.93
N LEU A 56 6.91 -8.99 4.67
CA LEU A 56 6.46 -8.22 3.52
C LEU A 56 6.32 -6.75 3.89
N SER A 57 6.82 -5.84 3.07
CA SER A 57 6.86 -4.42 3.40
C SER A 57 6.20 -3.53 2.34
N ALA A 58 5.36 -2.61 2.82
CA ALA A 58 4.77 -1.54 2.01
C ALA A 58 5.55 -0.21 2.13
N ALA A 59 6.82 -0.25 2.53
CA ALA A 59 7.64 0.95 2.69
C ALA A 59 7.76 1.73 1.37
N TRP A 60 7.72 3.06 1.46
CA TRP A 60 7.77 3.93 0.28
C TRP A 60 8.96 3.66 -0.63
N LYS A 61 10.15 3.44 -0.04
CA LYS A 61 11.39 3.14 -0.78
C LYS A 61 11.27 1.88 -1.66
N ILE A 62 10.44 0.91 -1.24
CA ILE A 62 10.18 -0.33 -1.98
C ILE A 62 9.09 -0.11 -3.03
N MET A 63 8.05 0.68 -2.68
CA MET A 63 6.85 0.83 -3.50
C MET A 63 7.00 1.90 -4.59
N GLN A 64 7.76 2.96 -4.34
CA GLN A 64 7.98 4.03 -5.32
C GLN A 64 8.52 3.50 -6.68
N PRO A 65 9.57 2.64 -6.73
CA PRO A 65 10.06 2.07 -7.99
C PRO A 65 9.03 1.18 -8.70
N ARG A 66 8.00 0.70 -7.98
CA ARG A 66 6.88 -0.11 -8.52
C ARG A 66 5.75 0.74 -9.09
N GLY A 67 5.97 2.05 -9.28
CA GLY A 67 5.03 2.97 -9.91
C GLY A 67 4.06 3.63 -8.94
N TRP A 68 4.27 3.57 -7.62
CA TRP A 68 3.50 4.33 -6.66
C TRP A 68 3.94 5.79 -6.66
N ARG A 69 3.00 6.70 -6.94
CA ARG A 69 3.28 8.15 -7.09
C ARG A 69 2.88 8.96 -5.87
N SER A 70 2.04 8.42 -4.99
CA SER A 70 1.50 9.12 -3.81
C SER A 70 1.55 8.24 -2.57
N ARG A 71 2.15 8.74 -1.49
CA ARG A 71 2.18 8.08 -0.18
C ARG A 71 0.77 7.97 0.42
N ASP A 72 -0.09 8.96 0.19
CA ASP A 72 -1.49 8.93 0.66
C ASP A 72 -2.28 7.81 -0.04
N THR A 73 -2.12 7.65 -1.35
CA THR A 73 -2.75 6.56 -2.11
C THR A 73 -2.25 5.20 -1.63
N LEU A 74 -0.94 5.05 -1.41
CA LEU A 74 -0.35 3.81 -0.87
C LEU A 74 -0.89 3.51 0.53
N GLY A 75 -0.93 4.52 1.41
CA GLY A 75 -1.46 4.38 2.77
C GLY A 75 -2.93 3.98 2.81
N ARG A 76 -3.75 4.53 1.90
CA ARG A 76 -5.15 4.14 1.76
C ARG A 76 -5.30 2.70 1.29
N ALA A 77 -4.57 2.30 0.27
CA ALA A 77 -4.58 0.93 -0.22
C ALA A 77 -4.16 -0.07 0.88
N LEU A 78 -3.15 0.30 1.68
CA LEU A 78 -2.70 -0.50 2.81
C LEU A 78 -3.75 -0.62 3.91
N ALA A 79 -4.40 0.49 4.27
CA ALA A 79 -5.49 0.49 5.25
C ALA A 79 -6.67 -0.36 4.79
N GLU A 80 -6.97 -0.35 3.49
CA GLU A 80 -8.02 -1.13 2.87
C GLU A 80 -7.73 -2.63 2.94
N LEU A 81 -6.51 -3.07 2.62
CA LEU A 81 -6.09 -4.47 2.73
C LEU A 81 -6.15 -4.98 4.17
N LEU A 82 -5.75 -4.16 5.15
CA LEU A 82 -5.85 -4.48 6.58
C LEU A 82 -7.31 -4.55 7.03
N HIS A 83 -8.15 -3.61 6.61
CA HIS A 83 -9.57 -3.57 6.96
C HIS A 83 -10.30 -4.84 6.47
N PHE A 84 -10.07 -5.23 5.24
CA PHE A 84 -10.69 -6.42 4.66
C PHE A 84 -9.99 -7.74 5.05
N GLY A 85 -8.97 -7.68 5.91
CA GLY A 85 -8.30 -8.86 6.43
C GLY A 85 -7.54 -9.68 5.39
N LEU A 86 -7.12 -9.11 4.27
CA LEU A 86 -6.31 -9.78 3.27
C LEU A 86 -4.84 -9.83 3.64
N ILE A 87 -4.41 -8.88 4.44
CA ILE A 87 -3.11 -8.86 5.10
C ILE A 87 -3.27 -8.61 6.59
N GLU A 88 -2.29 -9.00 7.36
CA GLU A 88 -2.19 -8.71 8.78
C GLU A 88 -0.81 -8.10 9.10
N LYS A 89 -0.75 -7.27 10.14
CA LYS A 89 0.50 -6.63 10.54
C LYS A 89 1.28 -7.58 11.47
N THR A 90 2.51 -7.84 11.11
CA THR A 90 3.40 -8.74 11.86
C THR A 90 4.48 -7.99 12.63
N ARG A 91 4.78 -6.75 12.24
CA ARG A 91 5.66 -5.85 12.98
C ARG A 91 5.16 -4.42 12.89
N GLN A 92 5.14 -3.73 14.03
CA GLN A 92 4.88 -2.30 14.07
C GLN A 92 6.13 -1.53 13.65
N GLY A 93 5.99 -0.65 12.67
CA GLY A 93 7.07 0.26 12.29
C GLY A 93 7.27 1.38 13.31
N GLY A 94 8.47 1.95 13.31
CA GLY A 94 8.87 3.07 14.16
C GLY A 94 10.05 3.83 13.56
N LEU A 95 10.82 4.51 14.38
CA LEU A 95 12.04 5.20 13.96
C LEU A 95 13.02 4.16 13.41
N ASN A 96 13.43 4.32 12.16
CA ASN A 96 14.34 3.43 11.42
C ASN A 96 13.85 2.01 11.12
N HIS A 97 12.60 1.68 11.45
CA HIS A 97 12.01 0.38 11.18
C HIS A 97 10.73 0.51 10.36
N CYS A 98 10.59 -0.27 9.29
CA CYS A 98 9.33 -0.33 8.55
C CYS A 98 8.36 -1.31 9.21
N SER A 99 7.05 -1.06 9.05
CA SER A 99 6.03 -2.05 9.36
C SER A 99 6.13 -3.23 8.42
N LEU A 100 5.87 -4.43 8.94
CA LEU A 100 5.85 -5.68 8.18
C LEU A 100 4.47 -6.29 8.20
N TYR A 101 4.19 -7.08 7.19
CA TYR A 101 2.87 -7.65 6.93
C TYR A 101 2.98 -9.12 6.50
N ALA A 102 1.92 -9.86 6.73
CA ALA A 102 1.71 -11.23 6.24
C ALA A 102 0.44 -11.31 5.40
N LEU A 103 0.40 -12.27 4.48
CA LEU A 103 -0.78 -12.68 3.74
C LEU A 103 -1.62 -13.62 4.61
N THR A 104 -2.90 -13.36 4.76
CA THR A 104 -3.76 -14.08 5.72
C THR A 104 -4.21 -15.47 5.27
N TRP A 105 -3.91 -15.86 4.04
CA TRP A 105 -4.12 -17.25 3.55
C TRP A 105 -2.87 -18.13 3.60
N GLN A 106 -1.80 -17.63 4.17
CA GLN A 106 -0.55 -18.34 4.44
C GLN A 106 -0.25 -18.28 5.94
N ALA A 107 0.43 -19.30 6.47
CA ALA A 107 0.95 -19.26 7.82
C ALA A 107 2.06 -18.19 7.93
N ILE A 108 2.24 -17.62 9.12
CA ILE A 108 3.32 -16.67 9.38
C ILE A 108 4.61 -17.44 9.59
N ASP A 109 5.65 -17.10 8.84
CA ASP A 109 6.99 -17.69 8.96
C ASP A 109 7.79 -16.99 10.07
N GLU A 110 8.84 -17.65 10.56
CA GLU A 110 9.67 -17.12 11.66
C GLU A 110 10.44 -15.84 11.28
N CYS A 111 10.81 -15.71 10.02
CA CYS A 111 11.47 -14.53 9.45
C CYS A 111 12.71 -14.05 10.23
N GLY A 112 13.45 -14.98 10.89
CA GLY A 112 14.69 -14.68 11.61
C GLY A 112 14.53 -13.73 12.80
N GLY A 113 13.42 -13.83 13.54
CA GLY A 113 13.16 -13.01 14.73
C GLY A 113 12.85 -11.54 14.45
N LYS A 114 12.53 -11.15 13.23
CA LYS A 114 12.22 -9.76 12.85
C LYS A 114 10.80 -9.32 13.24
N LEU A 115 9.93 -10.26 13.58
CA LEU A 115 8.51 -10.03 13.79
C LEU A 115 8.20 -9.74 15.26
N ASP A 116 7.14 -8.97 15.50
CA ASP A 116 6.58 -8.75 16.85
C ASP A 116 5.60 -9.87 17.24
N VAL A 117 5.28 -10.75 16.29
CA VAL A 117 4.36 -11.89 16.46
C VAL A 117 5.10 -13.21 16.26
N SER A 118 4.63 -14.27 16.91
CA SER A 118 5.20 -15.61 16.73
C SER A 118 4.81 -16.20 15.38
N ALA A 119 5.69 -17.06 14.85
CA ALA A 119 5.38 -17.87 13.68
C ALA A 119 4.16 -18.79 13.95
N THR A 120 3.35 -19.03 12.92
CA THR A 120 2.16 -19.86 13.04
C THR A 120 2.26 -21.09 12.12
N ARG A 121 1.56 -22.16 12.48
CA ARG A 121 1.45 -23.35 11.62
C ARG A 121 0.23 -23.29 10.70
N VAL A 122 -0.72 -22.43 11.02
CA VAL A 122 -1.99 -22.29 10.31
C VAL A 122 -2.17 -20.84 9.91
N ALA A 123 -2.69 -20.62 8.71
CA ALA A 123 -3.04 -19.30 8.21
C ALA A 123 -4.17 -18.68 9.08
N SER A 124 -4.10 -17.38 9.35
CA SER A 124 -5.11 -16.68 10.16
C SER A 124 -6.51 -16.67 9.51
N GLY A 125 -6.55 -16.68 8.18
CA GLY A 125 -7.81 -16.75 7.43
C GLY A 125 -8.74 -15.56 7.63
N LEU A 126 -8.25 -14.40 8.08
CA LEU A 126 -9.03 -13.20 8.36
C LEU A 126 -9.87 -12.73 7.17
N TRP A 127 -9.41 -12.99 5.95
CA TRP A 127 -10.13 -12.67 4.72
C TRP A 127 -11.50 -13.36 4.58
N LYS A 128 -11.74 -14.43 5.36
CA LYS A 128 -13.03 -15.17 5.36
C LYS A 128 -14.14 -14.44 6.10
N ASN A 129 -13.80 -13.50 6.98
CA ASN A 129 -14.75 -12.75 7.79
C ASN A 129 -15.21 -11.51 7.03
N PRO A 130 -16.46 -11.46 6.52
CA PRO A 130 -16.94 -10.31 5.75
C PRO A 130 -16.86 -9.03 6.59
N GLN A 131 -16.26 -7.99 6.01
CA GLN A 131 -16.15 -6.68 6.63
C GLN A 131 -17.11 -5.69 5.97
N PRO A 132 -17.66 -4.73 6.74
CA PRO A 132 -18.47 -3.67 6.18
C PRO A 132 -17.63 -2.81 5.21
N PRO A 133 -18.27 -2.12 4.25
CA PRO A 133 -17.58 -1.20 3.37
C PRO A 133 -16.78 -0.17 4.14
N MET A 134 -15.56 0.11 3.68
CA MET A 134 -14.71 1.10 4.33
C MET A 134 -15.36 2.49 4.25
N PRO A 135 -15.43 3.26 5.36
CA PRO A 135 -16.03 4.59 5.33
C PRO A 135 -15.28 5.50 4.35
N LYS A 136 -16.03 6.13 3.45
CA LYS A 136 -15.46 7.11 2.52
C LYS A 136 -14.92 8.29 3.35
N ARG A 137 -13.61 8.58 3.18
CA ARG A 137 -13.02 9.76 3.81
C ARG A 137 -13.76 11.01 3.34
N GLN A 138 -14.42 11.70 4.24
CA GLN A 138 -14.95 13.02 3.96
C GLN A 138 -13.77 13.93 3.57
N ARG A 139 -13.80 14.50 2.37
CA ARG A 139 -12.88 15.58 2.02
C ARG A 139 -13.16 16.69 3.03
N LYS A 140 -12.18 17.05 3.85
CA LYS A 140 -12.25 18.31 4.58
C LYS A 140 -12.35 19.37 3.50
N ASN A 141 -13.53 20.00 3.38
CA ASN A 141 -13.69 21.20 2.60
C ASN A 141 -12.79 22.23 3.25
N THR A 142 -11.59 22.40 2.76
CA THR A 142 -10.80 23.58 3.01
C THR A 142 -11.52 24.67 2.23
N THR A 143 -12.41 25.40 2.90
CA THR A 143 -12.87 26.71 2.41
C THR A 143 -11.62 27.49 2.05
N PRO A 144 -11.47 27.95 0.81
CA PRO A 144 -10.37 28.86 0.49
C PRO A 144 -10.56 30.08 1.39
N ASN A 145 -9.56 30.31 2.24
CA ASN A 145 -9.53 31.54 3.06
C ASN A 145 -9.29 32.71 2.09
N THR A 146 -10.37 33.21 1.52
CA THR A 146 -10.36 34.42 0.71
C THR A 146 -10.25 35.60 1.69
N THR A 147 -9.05 35.78 2.25
CA THR A 147 -8.69 37.06 2.86
C THR A 147 -8.54 38.04 1.71
N GLY A 148 -9.60 38.77 1.44
CA GLY A 148 -9.59 39.87 0.48
C GLY A 148 -8.56 40.91 0.88
N VAL A 149 -7.40 40.87 0.25
CA VAL A 149 -6.46 42.00 0.29
C VAL A 149 -7.02 43.07 -0.63
N SER A 150 -7.74 44.00 -0.04
CA SER A 150 -8.15 45.25 -0.68
C SER A 150 -6.88 46.07 -0.95
N HIS A 151 -6.37 46.03 -2.17
CA HIS A 151 -5.38 47.00 -2.62
C HIS A 151 -6.04 48.35 -2.81
N ARG A 152 -5.93 49.24 -1.77
CA ARG A 152 -6.15 50.67 -1.95
C ARG A 152 -5.02 51.22 -2.82
N HIS A 153 -5.35 51.69 -4.02
CA HIS A 153 -4.50 52.53 -4.85
C HIS A 153 -4.26 53.84 -4.10
N GLY A 154 -3.09 53.97 -3.48
CA GLY A 154 -2.56 55.23 -2.97
C GLY A 154 -1.78 55.95 -4.05
N GLY A 155 -2.12 57.21 -4.28
CA GLY A 155 -1.67 58.05 -5.39
C GLY A 155 -0.15 58.22 -5.50
N ARG A 156 0.26 58.33 -6.73
CA ARG A 156 1.59 58.64 -7.22
C ARG A 156 1.89 60.13 -6.96
N VAL A 157 2.73 60.46 -5.98
CA VAL A 157 3.32 61.79 -5.84
C VAL A 157 4.64 61.81 -6.63
N ARG A 158 4.65 62.65 -7.67
CA ARG A 158 5.89 62.99 -8.40
C ARG A 158 6.74 63.88 -7.50
N SER A 159 7.94 63.49 -7.20
CA SER A 159 8.99 64.37 -6.68
C SER A 159 10.06 64.59 -7.76
N THR A 160 10.18 65.85 -8.09
CA THR A 160 11.17 66.44 -9.00
C THR A 160 12.56 66.39 -8.38
N ARG A 161 13.54 65.96 -9.17
CA ARG A 161 14.98 66.12 -8.91
C ARG A 161 15.41 67.60 -9.02
N PRO A 162 16.41 68.04 -8.27
CA PRO A 162 17.37 69.02 -8.79
C PRO A 162 18.72 68.35 -9.09
N ALA A 163 19.29 68.82 -10.20
CA ALA A 163 20.66 68.56 -10.63
C ALA A 163 21.62 69.51 -9.86
N CYS A 164 22.88 69.10 -9.82
CA CYS A 164 24.15 69.89 -9.69
C CYS A 164 25.10 69.17 -8.72
N GLN A 165 26.27 69.02 -8.90
CA GLN A 165 27.46 69.41 -9.71
C GLN A 165 28.48 68.31 -9.43
#